data_edc30fd9ca61ccc0a75a1818483b2abb
#
_entry.id   edc30fd9ca61ccc0a75a1818483b2abb
#
_cell.length_a   1.000
_cell.length_b   1.000
_cell.length_c   1.000
_cell.angle_alpha   90.00
_cell.angle_beta   90.00
_cell.angle_gamma   90.00
#
_symmetry.space_group_name_H-M   'P 1'
#
loop_
_entity.id
_entity.type
_entity.pdbx_description
1 polymer ?
#
loop_
_entity_poly.entity_id
_entity_poly.type
_entity_poly.pdbx_seq_one_letter_code
_entity_poly.pdbx_strand_id
1 'polypeptide(L)'
;MKPPSYAALAVAVLLGPLLATPVKAAALPSVNMEATVKAAQIDPRRADSTLTPGAKASVLLVEQALRDRNLLDAQWVDGYFGTSTIAAYARYQQSLGYTGLDANGLPGRTSLTQLGTGRFTVTAVILPGAEVSVDGFVVNTRTRDMLAEAELLLGRDLVLEQGSYNPGGDPTSAGTHDGGGAADISVQGLTTATRTAAVTALRRVGFAAWLRSPAQGDWPWHIHAVAISDTDLSSEAQHQAGDYYLGLNGLAGRGPDDGPKVAIRTWEEYQRL
;
A
#
# COMPACT_ATOMS: atom_id res chain seq x y z
N MET A 1 73.79 -7.43 69.16
CA MET A 1 73.07 -6.49 68.31
C MET A 1 72.00 -7.26 67.54
N LYS A 2 70.74 -7.07 67.83
CA LYS A 2 69.61 -7.68 67.09
C LYS A 2 69.21 -6.72 65.98
N PRO A 3 68.88 -7.21 64.73
CA PRO A 3 68.41 -6.36 63.69
C PRO A 3 66.89 -6.05 63.86
N PRO A 4 66.39 -4.90 63.34
CA PRO A 4 65.02 -4.53 63.50
C PRO A 4 64.13 -5.28 62.54
N SER A 5 62.95 -5.70 63.03
CA SER A 5 61.85 -6.30 62.24
C SER A 5 61.07 -5.21 61.51
N TYR A 6 61.01 -5.32 60.22
CA TYR A 6 60.08 -4.49 59.38
C TYR A 6 58.73 -5.24 59.23
N ALA A 7 57.68 -4.64 59.75
CA ALA A 7 56.30 -5.08 59.49
C ALA A 7 55.86 -4.62 58.11
N ALA A 8 55.56 -5.54 57.20
CA ALA A 8 54.98 -5.23 55.93
C ALA A 8 53.47 -5.00 56.11
N LEU A 9 52.97 -3.81 55.76
CA LEU A 9 51.55 -3.46 55.72
C LEU A 9 50.99 -3.95 54.39
N ALA A 10 50.18 -4.98 54.40
CA ALA A 10 49.44 -5.43 53.21
C ALA A 10 48.16 -4.60 53.05
N VAL A 11 48.09 -3.77 51.99
CA VAL A 11 46.89 -3.07 51.60
C VAL A 11 46.04 -3.98 50.69
N ALA A 12 44.95 -4.52 51.24
CA ALA A 12 43.97 -5.25 50.47
C ALA A 12 43.08 -4.28 49.68
N VAL A 13 43.25 -4.21 48.37
CA VAL A 13 42.35 -3.51 47.47
C VAL A 13 41.11 -4.39 47.20
N LEU A 14 40.00 -4.05 47.82
CA LEU A 14 38.68 -4.65 47.54
C LEU A 14 38.15 -4.14 46.21
N LEU A 15 38.34 -4.88 45.13
CA LEU A 15 37.61 -4.69 43.86
C LEU A 15 36.19 -5.21 44.05
N GLY A 16 35.25 -4.31 44.35
CA GLY A 16 33.83 -4.63 44.32
C GLY A 16 33.36 -4.92 42.88
N PRO A 17 32.41 -5.86 42.67
CA PRO A 17 31.87 -6.11 41.34
C PRO A 17 31.15 -4.84 40.80
N LEU A 18 31.60 -4.34 39.66
CA LEU A 18 30.86 -3.34 38.90
C LEU A 18 29.55 -4.01 38.40
N LEU A 19 28.43 -3.71 39.04
CA LEU A 19 27.12 -4.07 38.53
C LEU A 19 26.84 -3.22 37.28
N ALA A 20 27.05 -3.81 36.11
CA ALA A 20 26.63 -3.20 34.86
C ALA A 20 25.10 -3.10 34.86
N THR A 21 24.57 -1.88 34.94
CA THR A 21 23.12 -1.65 34.76
C THR A 21 22.73 -2.08 33.33
N PRO A 22 21.68 -2.91 33.14
CA PRO A 22 21.28 -3.31 31.83
C PRO A 22 20.82 -2.05 31.04
N VAL A 23 21.55 -1.73 29.98
CA VAL A 23 21.15 -0.69 29.04
C VAL A 23 19.88 -1.19 28.35
N LYS A 24 18.72 -0.59 28.64
CA LYS A 24 17.47 -0.90 27.94
C LYS A 24 17.67 -0.57 26.47
N ALA A 25 17.63 -1.59 25.61
CA ALA A 25 17.68 -1.36 24.17
C ALA A 25 16.57 -0.41 23.76
N ALA A 26 16.91 0.62 22.99
CA ALA A 26 15.91 1.54 22.45
C ALA A 26 14.93 0.77 21.55
N ALA A 27 13.64 1.06 21.68
CA ALA A 27 12.64 0.46 20.81
C ALA A 27 12.91 0.88 19.36
N LEU A 28 12.76 -0.04 18.42
CA LEU A 28 12.87 0.28 16.99
C LEU A 28 11.78 1.26 16.60
N PRO A 29 12.06 2.19 15.66
CA PRO A 29 11.02 3.05 15.08
C PRO A 29 9.98 2.21 14.36
N SER A 30 8.81 2.78 14.07
CA SER A 30 7.73 2.10 13.36
C SER A 30 7.48 2.68 11.98
N VAL A 31 7.20 1.82 11.01
CA VAL A 31 6.70 2.16 9.68
C VAL A 31 5.19 1.91 9.66
N ASN A 32 4.41 2.94 9.38
CA ASN A 32 2.99 2.82 9.11
C ASN A 32 2.79 2.34 7.67
N MET A 33 2.33 1.09 7.48
CA MET A 33 2.17 0.49 6.17
C MET A 33 1.09 1.20 5.34
N GLU A 34 -0.05 1.57 5.92
CA GLU A 34 -1.11 2.31 5.22
C GLU A 34 -0.57 3.61 4.62
N ALA A 35 0.16 4.40 5.40
CA ALA A 35 0.74 5.66 4.94
C ALA A 35 1.80 5.42 3.84
N THR A 36 2.61 4.36 3.97
CA THR A 36 3.65 4.02 3.00
C THR A 36 3.05 3.57 1.66
N VAL A 37 2.05 2.68 1.69
CA VAL A 37 1.35 2.19 0.49
C VAL A 37 0.61 3.34 -0.20
N LYS A 38 -0.06 4.20 0.57
CA LYS A 38 -0.72 5.40 0.06
C LYS A 38 0.27 6.32 -0.67
N ALA A 39 1.46 6.57 -0.09
CA ALA A 39 2.50 7.34 -0.75
C ALA A 39 2.99 6.67 -2.04
N ALA A 40 3.21 5.34 -2.03
CA ALA A 40 3.65 4.60 -3.19
C ALA A 40 2.66 4.66 -4.38
N GLN A 41 1.37 4.86 -4.12
CA GLN A 41 0.36 5.04 -5.17
C GLN A 41 0.26 6.50 -5.65
N ILE A 42 0.34 7.47 -4.75
CA ILE A 42 0.11 8.89 -5.05
C ILE A 42 1.35 9.58 -5.57
N ASP A 43 2.48 9.42 -4.90
CA ASP A 43 3.69 10.22 -5.15
C ASP A 43 4.19 10.07 -6.60
N PRO A 44 4.24 8.85 -7.21
CA PRO A 44 4.69 8.69 -8.59
C PRO A 44 3.78 9.37 -9.63
N ARG A 45 2.54 9.67 -9.26
CA ARG A 45 1.54 10.28 -10.15
C ARG A 45 1.49 11.80 -10.05
N ARG A 46 2.12 12.40 -9.04
CA ARG A 46 2.17 13.86 -8.87
C ARG A 46 3.02 14.52 -9.96
N ALA A 47 2.60 15.71 -10.36
CA ALA A 47 3.40 16.57 -11.24
C ALA A 47 4.50 17.33 -10.48
N ASP A 48 4.39 17.40 -9.17
CA ASP A 48 5.35 18.03 -8.26
C ASP A 48 5.87 17.02 -7.23
N SER A 49 6.83 17.41 -6.42
CA SER A 49 7.40 16.58 -5.35
C SER A 49 6.74 16.79 -3.99
N THR A 50 5.47 17.21 -3.97
CA THR A 50 4.70 17.36 -2.73
C THR A 50 4.50 15.99 -2.08
N LEU A 51 4.90 15.88 -0.82
CA LEU A 51 4.82 14.63 -0.07
C LEU A 51 3.38 14.25 0.27
N THR A 52 3.08 12.96 0.25
CA THR A 52 1.81 12.45 0.77
C THR A 52 1.72 12.72 2.28
N PRO A 53 0.67 13.44 2.76
CA PRO A 53 0.53 13.80 4.16
C PRO A 53 0.61 12.59 5.10
N GLY A 54 1.40 12.72 6.16
CA GLY A 54 1.58 11.67 7.18
C GLY A 54 2.51 10.51 6.79
N ALA A 55 2.99 10.44 5.54
CA ALA A 55 3.79 9.31 5.07
C ALA A 55 5.31 9.50 5.25
N LYS A 56 5.80 10.74 5.24
CA LYS A 56 7.24 11.06 5.18
C LYS A 56 8.12 10.23 6.13
N ALA A 57 7.76 10.16 7.40
CA ALA A 57 8.58 9.48 8.40
C ALA A 57 8.71 7.96 8.11
N SER A 58 7.62 7.33 7.68
CA SER A 58 7.60 5.91 7.30
C SER A 58 8.35 5.65 6.01
N VAL A 59 8.16 6.51 5.01
CA VAL A 59 8.85 6.41 3.71
C VAL A 59 10.36 6.55 3.89
N LEU A 60 10.84 7.53 4.67
CA LEU A 60 12.27 7.70 4.98
C LEU A 60 12.91 6.44 5.56
N LEU A 61 12.23 5.73 6.48
CA LEU A 61 12.74 4.49 7.07
C LEU A 61 12.86 3.37 6.01
N VAL A 62 11.90 3.28 5.09
CA VAL A 62 11.93 2.33 3.98
C VAL A 62 13.08 2.66 3.03
N GLU A 63 13.20 3.91 2.62
CA GLU A 63 14.26 4.38 1.71
C GLU A 63 15.65 4.19 2.31
N GLN A 64 15.85 4.51 3.59
CA GLN A 64 17.09 4.23 4.30
C GLN A 64 17.44 2.74 4.29
N ALA A 65 16.44 1.88 4.51
CA ALA A 65 16.65 0.45 4.48
C ALA A 65 16.99 -0.09 3.07
N LEU A 66 16.41 0.49 2.02
CA LEU A 66 16.75 0.18 0.62
C LEU A 66 18.14 0.70 0.24
N ARG A 67 18.49 1.93 0.65
CA ARG A 67 19.83 2.50 0.46
C ARG A 67 20.92 1.63 1.10
N ASP A 68 20.71 1.21 2.33
CA ASP A 68 21.68 0.40 3.08
C ASP A 68 21.87 -1.01 2.48
N ARG A 69 20.98 -1.42 1.57
CA ARG A 69 21.08 -2.61 0.72
C ARG A 69 21.65 -2.31 -0.67
N ASN A 70 22.09 -1.06 -0.93
CA ASN A 70 22.57 -0.58 -2.22
C ASN A 70 21.54 -0.71 -3.36
N LEU A 71 20.25 -0.60 -3.02
CA LEU A 71 19.13 -0.66 -3.96
C LEU A 71 18.59 0.74 -4.32
N LEU A 72 18.90 1.75 -3.50
CA LEU A 72 18.45 3.14 -3.70
C LEU A 72 19.63 4.10 -3.48
N ASP A 73 19.79 5.06 -4.38
CA ASP A 73 20.80 6.10 -4.21
C ASP A 73 20.43 7.06 -3.09
N ALA A 74 21.45 7.60 -2.38
CA ALA A 74 21.25 8.46 -1.21
C ALA A 74 20.44 9.74 -1.51
N GLN A 75 20.50 10.26 -2.74
CA GLN A 75 19.74 11.44 -3.15
C GLN A 75 18.22 11.22 -3.18
N TRP A 76 17.75 9.97 -3.23
CA TRP A 76 16.34 9.59 -3.22
C TRP A 76 15.83 9.15 -1.83
N VAL A 77 16.62 9.41 -0.78
CA VAL A 77 16.20 9.21 0.61
C VAL A 77 15.62 10.54 1.11
N ASP A 78 14.43 10.87 0.65
CA ASP A 78 13.81 12.20 0.84
C ASP A 78 12.41 12.16 1.45
N GLY A 79 11.84 10.96 1.58
CA GLY A 79 10.50 10.71 2.11
C GLY A 79 9.40 10.83 1.06
N TYR A 80 9.78 10.86 -0.24
CA TYR A 80 8.88 10.83 -1.40
C TYR A 80 8.95 9.46 -2.05
N PHE A 81 7.88 8.68 -2.00
CA PHE A 81 7.84 7.32 -2.56
C PHE A 81 7.69 7.37 -4.10
N GLY A 82 8.66 8.00 -4.76
CA GLY A 82 8.64 8.21 -6.21
C GLY A 82 9.00 6.97 -7.01
N THR A 83 9.09 7.14 -8.33
CA THR A 83 9.41 6.05 -9.28
C THR A 83 10.75 5.39 -8.98
N SER A 84 11.75 6.13 -8.49
CA SER A 84 13.06 5.58 -8.07
C SER A 84 12.91 4.65 -6.87
N THR A 85 12.08 5.02 -5.89
CA THR A 85 11.80 4.21 -4.69
C THR A 85 10.98 2.97 -5.06
N ILE A 86 9.97 3.09 -5.94
CA ILE A 86 9.23 1.94 -6.49
C ILE A 86 10.18 0.96 -7.18
N ALA A 87 11.04 1.44 -8.08
CA ALA A 87 11.99 0.59 -8.78
C ALA A 87 12.99 -0.09 -7.83
N ALA A 88 13.44 0.62 -6.79
CA ALA A 88 14.30 0.06 -5.75
C ALA A 88 13.58 -1.02 -4.93
N TYR A 89 12.30 -0.78 -4.58
CA TYR A 89 11.50 -1.74 -3.83
C TYR A 89 11.18 -2.99 -4.67
N ALA A 90 10.90 -2.83 -5.96
CA ALA A 90 10.73 -3.96 -6.90
C ALA A 90 11.99 -4.83 -6.97
N ARG A 91 13.20 -4.23 -7.09
CA ARG A 91 14.46 -4.98 -7.03
C ARG A 91 14.66 -5.69 -5.70
N TYR A 92 14.23 -5.08 -4.59
CA TYR A 92 14.24 -5.72 -3.30
C TYR A 92 13.31 -6.94 -3.26
N GLN A 93 12.08 -6.81 -3.75
CA GLN A 93 11.13 -7.93 -3.87
C GLN A 93 11.72 -9.07 -4.73
N GLN A 94 12.34 -8.75 -5.87
CA GLN A 94 13.03 -9.74 -6.71
C GLN A 94 14.17 -10.44 -5.95
N SER A 95 14.91 -9.73 -5.11
CA SER A 95 15.96 -10.33 -4.27
C SER A 95 15.42 -11.31 -3.21
N LEU A 96 14.13 -11.22 -2.89
CA LEU A 96 13.40 -12.16 -2.03
C LEU A 96 12.80 -13.35 -2.80
N GLY A 97 12.95 -13.38 -4.13
CA GLY A 97 12.41 -14.42 -5.00
C GLY A 97 11.02 -14.12 -5.59
N TYR A 98 10.46 -12.93 -5.37
CA TYR A 98 9.21 -12.53 -6.01
C TYR A 98 9.43 -12.24 -7.51
N THR A 99 8.42 -12.49 -8.32
CA THR A 99 8.46 -12.31 -9.79
C THR A 99 7.15 -11.72 -10.31
N GLY A 100 7.19 -11.15 -11.51
CA GLY A 100 5.98 -10.61 -12.15
C GLY A 100 5.28 -9.55 -11.28
N LEU A 101 3.99 -9.70 -11.10
CA LEU A 101 3.15 -8.78 -10.32
C LEU A 101 3.53 -8.70 -8.83
N ASP A 102 4.06 -9.78 -8.26
CA ASP A 102 4.52 -9.79 -6.86
C ASP A 102 5.77 -8.94 -6.62
N ALA A 103 6.46 -8.53 -7.70
CA ALA A 103 7.65 -7.66 -7.67
C ALA A 103 7.36 -6.29 -8.32
N ASN A 104 6.17 -5.74 -8.08
CA ASN A 104 5.69 -4.50 -8.68
C ASN A 104 6.18 -3.21 -7.99
N GLY A 105 6.92 -3.33 -6.90
CA GLY A 105 7.44 -2.18 -6.14
C GLY A 105 6.47 -1.63 -5.10
N LEU A 106 5.26 -2.19 -4.95
CA LEU A 106 4.32 -1.84 -3.90
C LEU A 106 4.65 -2.61 -2.61
N PRO A 107 4.76 -1.94 -1.45
CA PRO A 107 5.08 -2.61 -0.20
C PRO A 107 3.96 -3.55 0.28
N GLY A 108 4.19 -4.87 0.23
CA GLY A 108 3.35 -5.87 0.88
C GLY A 108 3.84 -6.16 2.32
N ARG A 109 2.97 -6.69 3.17
CA ARG A 109 3.28 -6.99 4.58
C ARG A 109 4.58 -7.79 4.74
N THR A 110 4.73 -8.87 4.00
CA THR A 110 5.86 -9.80 4.17
C THR A 110 7.17 -9.13 3.78
N SER A 111 7.25 -8.53 2.60
CA SER A 111 8.44 -7.84 2.12
C SER A 111 8.81 -6.64 3.01
N LEU A 112 7.82 -5.86 3.46
CA LEU A 112 8.06 -4.70 4.33
C LEU A 112 8.56 -5.12 5.72
N THR A 113 8.02 -6.19 6.29
CA THR A 113 8.50 -6.74 7.58
C THR A 113 9.92 -7.26 7.47
N GLN A 114 10.26 -7.97 6.38
CA GLN A 114 11.62 -8.46 6.14
C GLN A 114 12.61 -7.32 5.91
N LEU A 115 12.20 -6.26 5.18
CA LEU A 115 13.01 -5.05 5.00
C LEU A 115 13.35 -4.40 6.34
N GLY A 116 12.38 -4.40 7.26
CA GLY A 116 12.46 -3.80 8.59
C GLY A 116 13.26 -4.57 9.61
N THR A 117 13.72 -5.79 9.34
CA THR A 117 14.44 -6.63 10.32
C THR A 117 15.63 -5.89 10.92
N GLY A 118 15.60 -5.68 12.24
CA GLY A 118 16.63 -4.96 12.99
C GLY A 118 16.64 -3.43 12.76
N ARG A 119 15.68 -2.86 12.04
CA ARG A 119 15.63 -1.43 11.65
C ARG A 119 14.35 -0.74 12.09
N PHE A 120 13.20 -1.35 11.82
CA PHE A 120 11.89 -0.82 12.19
C PHE A 120 10.87 -1.95 12.38
N THR A 121 9.78 -1.63 13.08
CA THR A 121 8.58 -2.48 13.14
C THR A 121 7.53 -1.98 12.14
N VAL A 122 6.61 -2.85 11.72
CA VAL A 122 5.51 -2.47 10.82
C VAL A 122 4.21 -2.37 11.59
N THR A 123 3.48 -1.27 11.40
CA THR A 123 2.17 -1.00 12.00
C THR A 123 1.14 -0.69 10.92
N ALA A 124 -0.15 -0.62 11.26
CA ALA A 124 -1.24 -0.34 10.33
C ALA A 124 -1.16 -1.22 9.06
N VAL A 125 -1.17 -2.53 9.28
CA VAL A 125 -0.93 -3.53 8.23
C VAL A 125 -2.16 -3.66 7.34
N ILE A 126 -1.96 -3.61 6.02
CA ILE A 126 -2.95 -3.92 5.00
C ILE A 126 -2.79 -5.38 4.56
N LEU A 127 -3.89 -6.09 4.45
CA LEU A 127 -3.93 -7.48 3.99
C LEU A 127 -4.98 -7.63 2.88
N PRO A 128 -4.59 -7.95 1.65
CA PRO A 128 -5.53 -8.31 0.60
C PRO A 128 -6.35 -9.56 0.96
N GLY A 129 -5.73 -10.49 1.68
CA GLY A 129 -6.32 -11.77 2.06
C GLY A 129 -6.20 -12.83 0.96
N ALA A 130 -7.00 -13.88 1.07
CA ALA A 130 -7.00 -14.98 0.09
C ALA A 130 -7.86 -14.62 -1.12
N GLU A 131 -7.54 -15.23 -2.26
CA GLU A 131 -8.41 -15.21 -3.43
C GLU A 131 -9.72 -15.95 -3.14
N VAL A 132 -10.83 -15.37 -3.56
CA VAL A 132 -12.19 -15.92 -3.43
C VAL A 132 -12.99 -15.65 -4.69
N SER A 133 -14.05 -16.45 -4.94
CA SER A 133 -14.96 -16.21 -6.07
C SER A 133 -16.15 -15.37 -5.63
N VAL A 134 -16.47 -14.35 -6.43
CA VAL A 134 -17.69 -13.53 -6.36
C VAL A 134 -18.29 -13.50 -7.76
N ASP A 135 -19.54 -13.89 -7.93
CA ASP A 135 -20.25 -13.97 -9.23
C ASP A 135 -19.50 -14.80 -10.31
N GLY A 136 -18.66 -15.74 -9.91
CA GLY A 136 -17.83 -16.53 -10.80
C GLY A 136 -16.48 -15.90 -11.18
N PHE A 137 -16.19 -14.69 -10.71
CA PHE A 137 -14.92 -14.00 -10.89
C PHE A 137 -14.05 -14.07 -9.63
N VAL A 138 -12.74 -14.02 -9.81
CA VAL A 138 -11.78 -14.04 -8.69
C VAL A 138 -11.53 -12.61 -8.20
N VAL A 139 -11.57 -12.43 -6.89
CA VAL A 139 -11.12 -11.22 -6.18
C VAL A 139 -10.42 -11.65 -4.88
N ASN A 140 -9.73 -10.75 -4.17
CA ASN A 140 -9.27 -11.06 -2.82
C ASN A 140 -10.36 -10.80 -1.78
N THR A 141 -10.18 -11.36 -0.57
CA THR A 141 -11.19 -11.23 0.51
C THR A 141 -11.41 -9.77 0.92
N ARG A 142 -10.39 -8.91 0.87
CA ARG A 142 -10.52 -7.48 1.15
C ARG A 142 -11.46 -6.81 0.13
N THR A 143 -11.26 -7.06 -1.15
CA THR A 143 -12.10 -6.54 -2.23
C THR A 143 -13.54 -7.03 -2.11
N ARG A 144 -13.74 -8.34 -1.82
CA ARG A 144 -15.08 -8.90 -1.55
C ARG A 144 -15.78 -8.17 -0.40
N ASP A 145 -15.08 -7.96 0.72
CA ASP A 145 -15.67 -7.32 1.90
C ASP A 145 -16.03 -5.86 1.63
N MET A 146 -15.20 -5.16 0.83
CA MET A 146 -15.49 -3.80 0.36
C MET A 146 -16.72 -3.76 -0.57
N LEU A 147 -16.86 -4.73 -1.48
CA LEU A 147 -18.03 -4.86 -2.36
C LEU A 147 -19.30 -5.10 -1.53
N ALA A 148 -19.27 -6.06 -0.61
CA ALA A 148 -20.40 -6.37 0.28
C ALA A 148 -20.84 -5.15 1.10
N GLU A 149 -19.91 -4.36 1.61
CA GLU A 149 -20.24 -3.13 2.34
C GLU A 149 -20.82 -2.04 1.42
N ALA A 150 -20.32 -1.93 0.18
CA ALA A 150 -20.90 -1.02 -0.81
C ALA A 150 -22.34 -1.41 -1.16
N GLU A 151 -22.64 -2.70 -1.27
CA GLU A 151 -24.00 -3.24 -1.46
C GLU A 151 -24.94 -2.88 -0.30
N LEU A 152 -24.45 -3.02 0.94
CA LEU A 152 -25.21 -2.58 2.13
C LEU A 152 -25.54 -1.09 2.08
N LEU A 153 -24.58 -0.25 1.72
CA LEU A 153 -24.79 1.19 1.59
C LEU A 153 -25.74 1.55 0.44
N LEU A 154 -25.67 0.79 -0.65
CA LEU A 154 -26.51 0.99 -1.85
C LEU A 154 -27.94 0.42 -1.65
N GLY A 155 -28.10 -0.58 -0.80
CA GLY A 155 -29.37 -1.31 -0.59
C GLY A 155 -29.70 -2.24 -1.76
N ARG A 156 -28.70 -2.71 -2.53
CA ARG A 156 -28.85 -3.68 -3.60
C ARG A 156 -27.52 -4.34 -3.96
N ASP A 157 -27.59 -5.51 -4.59
CA ASP A 157 -26.44 -6.27 -5.06
C ASP A 157 -25.73 -5.54 -6.21
N LEU A 158 -24.41 -5.69 -6.26
CA LEU A 158 -23.50 -5.31 -7.32
C LEU A 158 -23.06 -6.59 -8.05
N VAL A 159 -23.35 -6.70 -9.33
CA VAL A 159 -23.01 -7.89 -10.14
C VAL A 159 -21.70 -7.65 -10.86
N LEU A 160 -20.71 -8.51 -10.68
CA LEU A 160 -19.43 -8.39 -11.36
C LEU A 160 -19.55 -8.82 -12.84
N GLU A 161 -18.81 -8.14 -13.70
CA GLU A 161 -18.59 -8.50 -15.12
C GLU A 161 -17.13 -8.88 -15.37
N GLN A 162 -16.20 -8.37 -14.53
CA GLN A 162 -14.79 -8.76 -14.51
C GLN A 162 -14.25 -8.67 -13.08
N GLY A 163 -13.41 -9.63 -12.70
CA GLY A 163 -12.70 -9.65 -11.41
C GLY A 163 -11.23 -9.27 -11.55
N SER A 164 -10.48 -9.63 -10.54
CA SER A 164 -9.03 -9.49 -10.38
C SER A 164 -8.29 -10.76 -10.81
N TYR A 165 -6.94 -10.71 -10.76
CA TYR A 165 -6.04 -11.86 -11.01
C TYR A 165 -6.26 -12.51 -12.39
N ASN A 166 -6.49 -11.67 -13.40
CA ASN A 166 -6.81 -12.11 -14.77
C ASN A 166 -5.78 -11.57 -15.79
N PRO A 167 -4.48 -11.91 -15.65
CA PRO A 167 -3.44 -11.36 -16.51
C PRO A 167 -3.68 -11.72 -17.99
N GLY A 168 -3.77 -10.67 -18.83
CA GLY A 168 -4.00 -10.80 -20.26
C GLY A 168 -5.40 -11.30 -20.65
N GLY A 169 -6.36 -11.35 -19.71
CA GLY A 169 -7.71 -11.87 -19.96
C GLY A 169 -8.56 -10.97 -20.85
N ASP A 170 -8.49 -9.64 -20.65
CA ASP A 170 -9.17 -8.65 -21.50
C ASP A 170 -8.18 -7.56 -21.93
N PRO A 171 -7.85 -7.46 -23.24
CA PRO A 171 -6.93 -6.45 -23.74
C PRO A 171 -7.42 -5.01 -23.51
N THR A 172 -8.75 -4.79 -23.42
CA THR A 172 -9.32 -3.45 -23.24
C THR A 172 -9.14 -2.93 -21.81
N SER A 173 -8.91 -3.81 -20.84
CA SER A 173 -8.62 -3.44 -19.44
C SER A 173 -7.20 -2.91 -19.21
N ALA A 174 -6.33 -2.94 -20.24
CA ALA A 174 -4.98 -2.42 -20.21
C ALA A 174 -4.14 -2.92 -19.01
N GLY A 175 -4.39 -4.14 -18.53
CA GLY A 175 -3.68 -4.77 -17.41
C GLY A 175 -4.14 -4.32 -16.01
N THR A 176 -5.19 -3.53 -15.88
CA THR A 176 -5.67 -3.07 -14.56
C THR A 176 -6.22 -4.22 -13.70
N HIS A 177 -6.69 -5.29 -14.31
CA HIS A 177 -7.23 -6.49 -13.68
C HIS A 177 -6.22 -7.64 -13.52
N ASP A 178 -4.97 -7.42 -13.92
CA ASP A 178 -3.93 -8.46 -13.87
C ASP A 178 -3.57 -8.85 -12.43
N GLY A 179 -3.59 -7.87 -11.52
CA GLY A 179 -3.41 -8.08 -10.08
C GLY A 179 -4.71 -8.12 -9.30
N GLY A 180 -4.62 -8.04 -7.96
CA GLY A 180 -5.77 -7.95 -7.07
C GLY A 180 -6.46 -6.58 -7.07
N GLY A 181 -7.58 -6.46 -6.37
CA GLY A 181 -8.21 -5.18 -6.03
C GLY A 181 -9.00 -4.48 -7.13
N ALA A 182 -9.00 -4.95 -8.38
CA ALA A 182 -9.79 -4.38 -9.47
C ALA A 182 -11.06 -5.19 -9.74
N ALA A 183 -12.16 -4.51 -10.06
CA ALA A 183 -13.42 -5.15 -10.43
C ALA A 183 -14.21 -4.26 -11.40
N ASP A 184 -14.85 -4.88 -12.39
CA ASP A 184 -15.86 -4.24 -13.23
C ASP A 184 -17.25 -4.72 -12.82
N ILE A 185 -18.15 -3.77 -12.65
CA ILE A 185 -19.50 -3.98 -12.13
C ILE A 185 -20.51 -3.63 -13.21
N SER A 186 -21.45 -4.53 -13.44
CA SER A 186 -22.54 -4.37 -14.39
C SER A 186 -23.42 -3.19 -14.03
N VAL A 187 -23.79 -2.42 -15.05
CA VAL A 187 -24.79 -1.36 -14.92
C VAL A 187 -26.04 -1.66 -15.74
N GLN A 188 -26.20 -2.91 -16.20
CA GLN A 188 -27.34 -3.33 -16.99
C GLN A 188 -28.65 -3.14 -16.19
N GLY A 189 -29.64 -2.51 -16.81
CA GLY A 189 -30.92 -2.24 -16.16
C GLY A 189 -30.89 -1.17 -15.07
N LEU A 190 -29.74 -0.54 -14.80
CA LEU A 190 -29.64 0.54 -13.80
C LEU A 190 -30.00 1.90 -14.41
N THR A 191 -30.81 2.68 -13.68
CA THR A 191 -31.04 4.08 -14.01
C THR A 191 -29.76 4.92 -13.78
N THR A 192 -29.67 6.09 -14.41
CA THR A 192 -28.54 7.02 -14.19
C THR A 192 -28.37 7.34 -12.69
N ALA A 193 -29.47 7.58 -11.97
CA ALA A 193 -29.42 7.84 -10.53
C ALA A 193 -28.82 6.65 -9.74
N THR A 194 -29.23 5.42 -10.09
CA THR A 194 -28.70 4.20 -9.44
C THR A 194 -27.22 3.98 -9.76
N ARG A 195 -26.77 4.22 -10.99
CA ARG A 195 -25.34 4.16 -11.36
C ARG A 195 -24.51 5.15 -10.56
N THR A 196 -24.98 6.38 -10.41
CA THR A 196 -24.32 7.40 -9.58
C THR A 196 -24.27 6.99 -8.11
N ALA A 197 -25.37 6.42 -7.58
CA ALA A 197 -25.43 5.92 -6.21
C ALA A 197 -24.46 4.75 -5.99
N ALA A 198 -24.33 3.83 -6.95
CA ALA A 198 -23.37 2.71 -6.90
C ALA A 198 -21.92 3.20 -6.86
N VAL A 199 -21.54 4.13 -7.77
CA VAL A 199 -20.21 4.76 -7.72
C VAL A 199 -19.98 5.47 -6.39
N THR A 200 -21.00 6.15 -5.85
CA THR A 200 -20.90 6.81 -4.53
C THR A 200 -20.66 5.81 -3.41
N ALA A 201 -21.39 4.70 -3.38
CA ALA A 201 -21.23 3.65 -2.37
C ALA A 201 -19.83 3.01 -2.42
N LEU A 202 -19.36 2.64 -3.62
CA LEU A 202 -18.02 2.11 -3.83
C LEU A 202 -16.92 3.09 -3.35
N ARG A 203 -17.03 4.36 -3.71
CA ARG A 203 -16.08 5.40 -3.27
C ARG A 203 -16.07 5.58 -1.76
N ARG A 204 -17.21 5.46 -1.10
CA ARG A 204 -17.33 5.63 0.35
C ARG A 204 -16.60 4.55 1.13
N VAL A 205 -16.55 3.33 0.60
CA VAL A 205 -15.89 2.20 1.25
C VAL A 205 -14.41 2.04 0.86
N GLY A 206 -13.90 2.89 -0.03
CA GLY A 206 -12.47 2.92 -0.35
C GLY A 206 -12.09 2.44 -1.74
N PHE A 207 -13.02 2.40 -2.70
CA PHE A 207 -12.67 2.22 -4.10
C PHE A 207 -12.42 3.58 -4.80
N ALA A 208 -11.43 3.61 -5.66
CA ALA A 208 -11.40 4.53 -6.78
C ALA A 208 -12.35 3.95 -7.84
N ALA A 209 -13.49 4.58 -8.07
CA ALA A 209 -14.53 4.02 -8.93
C ALA A 209 -15.08 5.05 -9.92
N TRP A 210 -15.33 4.63 -11.18
CA TRP A 210 -15.81 5.47 -12.25
C TRP A 210 -16.84 4.73 -13.10
N LEU A 211 -17.88 5.44 -13.52
CA LEU A 211 -18.78 4.97 -14.56
C LEU A 211 -18.06 5.11 -15.91
N ARG A 212 -17.81 4.00 -16.57
CA ARG A 212 -17.20 3.94 -17.91
C ARG A 212 -18.28 3.89 -18.99
N SER A 213 -18.00 4.55 -20.12
CA SER A 213 -18.91 4.60 -21.25
C SER A 213 -18.19 4.25 -22.56
N PRO A 214 -18.93 3.80 -23.59
CA PRO A 214 -18.36 3.54 -24.91
C PRO A 214 -17.72 4.76 -25.60
N ALA A 215 -17.98 5.97 -25.11
CA ALA A 215 -17.33 7.19 -25.61
C ALA A 215 -15.89 7.36 -25.09
N GLN A 216 -15.51 6.62 -24.05
CA GLN A 216 -14.19 6.70 -23.41
C GLN A 216 -13.22 5.61 -23.90
N GLY A 217 -13.74 4.53 -24.49
CA GLY A 217 -12.93 3.42 -24.98
C GLY A 217 -13.79 2.31 -25.61
N ASP A 218 -13.15 1.25 -26.06
CA ASP A 218 -13.82 0.11 -26.72
C ASP A 218 -14.38 -0.88 -25.68
N TRP A 219 -15.34 -0.43 -24.88
CA TRP A 219 -16.04 -1.22 -23.87
C TRP A 219 -17.50 -0.81 -23.70
N PRO A 220 -18.39 -1.70 -23.22
CA PRO A 220 -19.76 -1.37 -22.84
C PRO A 220 -19.79 -0.47 -21.60
N TRP A 221 -20.99 0.04 -21.26
CA TRP A 221 -21.19 0.72 -19.97
C TRP A 221 -20.96 -0.23 -18.80
N HIS A 222 -20.06 0.13 -17.90
CA HIS A 222 -19.78 -0.56 -16.63
C HIS A 222 -19.29 0.42 -15.57
N ILE A 223 -19.16 -0.02 -14.33
CA ILE A 223 -18.42 0.71 -13.30
C ILE A 223 -17.09 0.00 -13.12
N HIS A 224 -15.99 0.67 -13.43
CA HIS A 224 -14.64 0.22 -13.11
C HIS A 224 -14.27 0.68 -11.70
N ALA A 225 -13.83 -0.23 -10.84
CA ALA A 225 -13.49 0.00 -9.44
C ALA A 225 -12.13 -0.58 -9.08
N VAL A 226 -11.29 0.21 -8.39
CA VAL A 226 -9.97 -0.20 -7.91
C VAL A 226 -9.91 0.03 -6.41
N ALA A 227 -9.67 -1.02 -5.63
CA ALA A 227 -9.54 -0.97 -4.18
C ALA A 227 -8.29 -0.18 -3.77
N ILE A 228 -8.49 1.02 -3.23
CA ILE A 228 -7.38 1.91 -2.83
C ILE A 228 -6.52 1.20 -1.78
N SER A 229 -5.19 1.31 -1.94
CA SER A 229 -4.18 0.71 -1.05
C SER A 229 -4.18 -0.82 -1.01
N ASP A 230 -4.86 -1.49 -1.92
CA ASP A 230 -4.67 -2.94 -2.07
C ASP A 230 -3.23 -3.21 -2.52
N THR A 231 -2.55 -4.14 -1.84
CA THR A 231 -1.11 -4.39 -2.08
C THR A 231 -0.85 -5.36 -3.23
N ASP A 232 -1.90 -5.98 -3.77
CA ASP A 232 -1.83 -6.90 -4.91
C ASP A 232 -2.18 -6.23 -6.25
N LEU A 233 -2.39 -4.89 -6.25
CA LEU A 233 -2.69 -4.14 -7.47
C LEU A 233 -1.60 -4.31 -8.53
N SER A 234 -2.00 -4.45 -9.80
CA SER A 234 -1.11 -4.25 -10.94
C SER A 234 -0.57 -2.80 -10.98
N SER A 235 0.50 -2.56 -11.72
CA SER A 235 1.08 -1.21 -11.89
C SER A 235 0.02 -0.23 -12.43
N GLU A 236 -0.78 -0.68 -13.38
CA GLU A 236 -1.82 0.10 -14.05
C GLU A 236 -2.94 0.49 -13.06
N ALA A 237 -3.38 -0.45 -12.23
CA ALA A 237 -4.37 -0.18 -11.18
C ALA A 237 -3.80 0.73 -10.08
N GLN A 238 -2.51 0.59 -9.72
CA GLN A 238 -1.84 1.54 -8.81
C GLN A 238 -1.85 2.97 -9.38
N HIS A 239 -1.58 3.12 -10.69
CA HIS A 239 -1.65 4.42 -11.35
C HIS A 239 -3.05 5.02 -11.28
N GLN A 240 -4.09 4.21 -11.46
CA GLN A 240 -5.48 4.68 -11.35
C GLN A 240 -5.84 5.09 -9.92
N ALA A 241 -5.42 4.34 -8.91
CA ALA A 241 -5.61 4.73 -7.51
C ALA A 241 -4.93 6.07 -7.20
N GLY A 242 -3.70 6.27 -7.67
CA GLY A 242 -2.98 7.55 -7.53
C GLY A 242 -3.67 8.70 -8.27
N ASP A 243 -4.12 8.48 -9.50
CA ASP A 243 -4.85 9.47 -10.29
C ASP A 243 -6.17 9.88 -9.61
N TYR A 244 -6.89 8.94 -8.99
CA TYR A 244 -8.10 9.25 -8.23
C TYR A 244 -7.83 10.21 -7.06
N TYR A 245 -6.74 10.00 -6.31
CA TYR A 245 -6.32 10.93 -5.25
C TYR A 245 -6.01 12.34 -5.77
N LEU A 246 -5.58 12.44 -7.03
CA LEU A 246 -5.28 13.71 -7.70
C LEU A 246 -6.50 14.33 -8.39
N GLY A 247 -7.69 13.74 -8.26
CA GLY A 247 -8.92 14.22 -8.85
C GLY A 247 -9.03 13.95 -10.34
N LEU A 248 -8.37 12.88 -10.82
CA LEU A 248 -8.34 12.47 -12.22
C LEU A 248 -9.22 11.23 -12.44
N ASN A 249 -9.58 11.00 -13.71
CA ASN A 249 -10.53 9.95 -14.11
C ASN A 249 -9.91 8.56 -14.28
N GLY A 250 -8.62 8.37 -13.99
CA GLY A 250 -7.92 7.08 -14.11
C GLY A 250 -7.76 6.55 -15.55
N LEU A 251 -8.07 7.33 -16.58
CA LEU A 251 -7.81 6.99 -17.98
C LEU A 251 -6.42 7.46 -18.42
N ALA A 252 -5.89 6.88 -19.46
CA ALA A 252 -4.56 7.23 -20.01
C ALA A 252 -4.42 8.72 -20.33
N GLY A 253 -5.49 9.37 -20.77
CA GLY A 253 -5.55 10.83 -21.04
C GLY A 253 -5.58 11.70 -19.79
N ARG A 254 -5.70 11.11 -18.59
CA ARG A 254 -5.67 11.80 -17.29
C ARG A 254 -6.61 13.03 -17.21
N GLY A 255 -7.83 12.89 -17.75
CA GLY A 255 -8.83 13.93 -17.63
C GLY A 255 -9.33 14.10 -16.18
N PRO A 256 -10.06 15.20 -15.89
CA PRO A 256 -10.62 15.40 -14.56
C PRO A 256 -11.61 14.30 -14.19
N ASP A 257 -11.67 13.96 -12.91
CA ASP A 257 -12.66 13.03 -12.37
C ASP A 257 -14.07 13.62 -12.50
N ASP A 258 -14.94 12.94 -13.23
CA ASP A 258 -16.32 13.30 -13.55
C ASP A 258 -17.37 12.62 -12.65
N GLY A 259 -16.93 11.76 -11.73
CA GLY A 259 -17.80 11.04 -10.81
C GLY A 259 -18.26 11.84 -9.59
N PRO A 260 -19.14 11.26 -8.76
CA PRO A 260 -19.65 11.88 -7.54
C PRO A 260 -18.52 12.15 -6.55
N LYS A 261 -18.46 13.35 -5.98
CA LYS A 261 -17.43 13.74 -5.03
C LYS A 261 -17.76 13.20 -3.64
N VAL A 262 -16.85 12.40 -3.10
CA VAL A 262 -16.88 11.88 -1.71
C VAL A 262 -15.51 12.08 -1.08
N ALA A 263 -15.44 12.03 0.26
CA ALA A 263 -14.15 12.03 0.95
C ALA A 263 -13.37 10.77 0.55
N ILE A 264 -12.17 10.95 -0.02
CA ILE A 264 -11.30 9.83 -0.41
C ILE A 264 -10.73 9.20 0.86
N ARG A 265 -10.86 7.90 0.97
CA ARG A 265 -10.35 7.10 2.10
C ARG A 265 -10.01 5.70 1.65
N THR A 266 -9.17 5.00 2.41
CA THR A 266 -8.95 3.56 2.25
C THR A 266 -10.04 2.77 2.96
N TRP A 267 -10.09 1.45 2.71
CA TRP A 267 -10.96 0.54 3.44
C TRP A 267 -10.70 0.57 4.95
N GLU A 268 -9.45 0.59 5.34
CA GLU A 268 -9.02 0.63 6.74
C GLU A 268 -9.41 1.95 7.42
N GLU A 269 -9.32 3.08 6.70
CA GLU A 269 -9.82 4.38 7.18
C GLU A 269 -11.35 4.38 7.32
N TYR A 270 -12.07 3.72 6.41
CA TYR A 270 -13.53 3.56 6.49
C TYR A 270 -13.94 2.74 7.71
N GLN A 271 -13.28 1.61 7.96
CA GLN A 271 -13.59 0.72 9.09
C GLN A 271 -13.35 1.36 10.47
N ARG A 272 -12.62 2.48 10.53
CA ARG A 272 -12.35 3.22 11.78
C ARG A 272 -13.36 4.34 12.06
N LEU A 273 -14.40 4.52 11.23
CA LEU A 273 -15.47 5.50 11.44
C LEU A 273 -16.52 4.97 12.39
#